data_dbbc5b72cc677e812ce563cd17203061
#
_entry.id   dbbc5b72cc677e812ce563cd17203061
#
_cell.length_a   1.000
_cell.length_b   1.000
_cell.length_c   1.000
_cell.angle_alpha   90.00
_cell.angle_beta   90.00
_cell.angle_gamma   90.00
#
_symmetry.space_group_name_H-M   'P 1'
#
loop_
_entity.id
_entity.type
_entity.pdbx_description
1 polymer ?
#
loop_
_entity_poly.entity_id
_entity_poly.type
_entity_poly.pdbx_seq_one_letter_code
_entity_poly.pdbx_strand_id
1 'polypeptide(L)'
;MRGVLILLGLLLTTPFMCAAQFCGQEYGGRVSQIHEAARNLVGEHPRLVLTGSSSIRMWPRTDTVFSQFDVVNAGFGGSCFSDLWRLRDTLIYALRPDVLVVYEGDNDLSDGVPIAEIVDIANRLLDELSRRLPDTEVVVIAPKASLARGHLASTYLALNEQLRLIAMNHGVHWLDFWAVQHDANGKLRDELFIHDQLHLNAEGYSVWVEELRRQLPWLDPNVR
;
A
#
# COMPACT_ATOMS: atom_id res chain seq x y z
N MET A 1 -58.57 34.01 -22.97
CA MET A 1 -57.94 32.72 -22.72
C MET A 1 -56.41 32.93 -22.86
N ARG A 2 -55.65 32.99 -21.74
CA ARG A 2 -54.19 33.18 -21.75
C ARG A 2 -53.57 31.82 -21.48
N GLY A 3 -52.85 31.28 -22.49
CA GLY A 3 -52.11 30.03 -22.36
C GLY A 3 -50.83 30.25 -21.56
N VAL A 4 -50.64 29.46 -20.51
CA VAL A 4 -49.43 29.40 -19.71
C VAL A 4 -48.51 28.37 -20.35
N LEU A 5 -47.35 28.83 -20.88
CA LEU A 5 -46.31 27.97 -21.38
C LEU A 5 -45.45 27.52 -20.17
N ILE A 6 -45.53 26.23 -19.82
CA ILE A 6 -44.65 25.63 -18.82
C ILE A 6 -43.37 25.19 -19.55
N LEU A 7 -42.25 25.91 -19.34
CA LEU A 7 -40.94 25.47 -19.75
C LEU A 7 -40.45 24.38 -18.78
N LEU A 8 -40.42 23.13 -19.20
CA LEU A 8 -39.74 22.06 -18.52
C LEU A 8 -38.23 22.21 -18.74
N GLY A 9 -37.53 22.73 -17.74
CA GLY A 9 -36.06 22.74 -17.73
C GLY A 9 -35.51 21.33 -17.54
N LEU A 10 -34.96 20.75 -18.60
CA LEU A 10 -34.16 19.51 -18.51
C LEU A 10 -32.85 19.84 -17.78
N LEU A 11 -32.77 19.49 -16.50
CA LEU A 11 -31.50 19.45 -15.77
C LEU A 11 -30.66 18.29 -16.36
N LEU A 12 -29.76 18.62 -17.29
CA LEU A 12 -28.68 17.74 -17.72
C LEU A 12 -27.70 17.60 -16.54
N THR A 13 -27.89 16.56 -15.72
CA THR A 13 -26.86 16.10 -14.80
C THR A 13 -25.74 15.49 -15.65
N THR A 14 -24.73 16.30 -15.98
CA THR A 14 -23.47 15.76 -16.47
C THR A 14 -22.92 14.83 -15.37
N PRO A 15 -22.61 13.55 -15.67
CA PRO A 15 -21.88 12.74 -14.72
C PRO A 15 -20.56 13.46 -14.47
N PHE A 16 -20.32 13.85 -13.23
CA PHE A 16 -19.02 14.27 -12.78
C PHE A 16 -18.12 13.02 -12.88
N MET A 17 -17.52 12.80 -14.04
CA MET A 17 -16.37 11.92 -14.15
C MET A 17 -15.27 12.60 -13.34
N CYS A 18 -15.19 12.24 -12.05
CA CYS A 18 -13.99 12.46 -11.27
C CYS A 18 -12.88 11.75 -12.05
N ALA A 19 -12.09 12.50 -12.80
CA ALA A 19 -10.84 12.00 -13.34
C ALA A 19 -10.05 11.59 -12.10
N ALA A 20 -9.83 10.27 -11.93
CA ALA A 20 -8.96 9.76 -10.91
C ALA A 20 -7.68 10.59 -10.97
N GLN A 21 -7.46 11.39 -9.96
CA GLN A 21 -6.31 12.26 -9.87
C GLN A 21 -5.15 11.33 -9.59
N PHE A 22 -4.44 10.91 -10.63
CA PHE A 22 -3.23 10.12 -10.47
C PHE A 22 -2.30 10.93 -9.57
N CYS A 23 -1.66 10.28 -8.61
CA CYS A 23 -0.60 10.89 -7.80
C CYS A 23 0.61 11.33 -8.66
N GLY A 24 0.55 11.10 -9.93
CA GLY A 24 1.07 11.85 -11.08
C GLY A 24 2.58 11.96 -11.23
N GLN A 25 3.38 11.08 -10.60
CA GLN A 25 4.83 11.10 -10.81
C GLN A 25 5.26 10.18 -11.96
N GLU A 26 6.31 10.58 -12.69
CA GLU A 26 6.98 9.70 -13.65
C GLU A 26 7.94 8.76 -12.91
N TYR A 27 7.58 7.47 -12.85
CA TYR A 27 8.36 6.45 -12.13
C TYR A 27 9.35 5.68 -13.03
N GLY A 28 9.51 6.06 -14.31
CA GLY A 28 10.27 5.29 -15.30
C GLY A 28 11.70 4.91 -14.88
N GLY A 29 12.43 5.84 -14.31
CA GLY A 29 13.79 5.58 -13.79
C GLY A 29 13.79 4.58 -12.63
N ARG A 30 12.81 4.66 -11.72
CA ARG A 30 12.70 3.74 -10.59
C ARG A 30 12.29 2.34 -11.05
N VAL A 31 11.36 2.23 -11.98
CA VAL A 31 10.95 0.95 -12.59
C VAL A 31 12.14 0.24 -13.21
N SER A 32 12.98 0.95 -13.95
CA SER A 32 14.20 0.37 -14.55
C SER A 32 15.16 -0.19 -13.49
N GLN A 33 15.39 0.55 -12.40
CA GLN A 33 16.23 0.09 -11.27
C GLN A 33 15.66 -1.17 -10.60
N ILE A 34 14.34 -1.24 -10.40
CA ILE A 34 13.66 -2.40 -9.81
C ILE A 34 13.88 -3.64 -10.69
N HIS A 35 13.69 -3.52 -12.00
CA HIS A 35 13.90 -4.64 -12.93
C HIS A 35 15.37 -5.06 -13.04
N GLU A 36 16.29 -4.11 -12.96
CA GLU A 36 17.71 -4.43 -12.91
C GLU A 36 18.07 -5.21 -11.64
N ALA A 37 17.62 -4.74 -10.47
CA ALA A 37 17.80 -5.45 -9.21
C ALA A 37 17.22 -6.87 -9.27
N ALA A 38 15.99 -7.03 -9.80
CA ALA A 38 15.34 -8.33 -9.94
C ALA A 38 16.09 -9.30 -10.87
N ARG A 39 16.73 -8.80 -11.95
CA ARG A 39 17.54 -9.61 -12.86
C ARG A 39 18.85 -10.09 -12.23
N ASN A 40 19.38 -9.35 -11.27
CA ASN A 40 20.64 -9.67 -10.59
C ASN A 40 20.48 -10.69 -9.44
N LEU A 41 19.23 -11.06 -9.10
CA LEU A 41 18.98 -12.12 -8.11
C LEU A 41 19.34 -13.49 -8.68
N VAL A 42 19.95 -14.33 -7.86
CA VAL A 42 20.43 -15.66 -8.25
C VAL A 42 19.28 -16.66 -8.45
N GLY A 43 18.12 -16.42 -7.81
CA GLY A 43 16.93 -17.25 -7.94
C GLY A 43 17.02 -18.58 -7.18
N GLU A 44 17.74 -18.59 -6.06
CA GLU A 44 17.91 -19.77 -5.20
C GLU A 44 16.77 -19.94 -4.18
N HIS A 45 16.03 -18.86 -3.91
CA HIS A 45 14.96 -18.81 -2.92
C HIS A 45 13.64 -18.35 -3.53
N PRO A 46 12.48 -18.61 -2.86
CA PRO A 46 11.21 -18.01 -3.25
C PRO A 46 11.32 -16.48 -3.33
N ARG A 47 10.63 -15.88 -4.30
CA ARG A 47 10.72 -14.44 -4.53
C ARG A 47 9.73 -13.67 -3.68
N LEU A 48 10.25 -12.77 -2.83
CA LEU A 48 9.48 -11.79 -2.10
C LEU A 48 9.52 -10.44 -2.82
N VAL A 49 8.37 -9.93 -3.26
CA VAL A 49 8.24 -8.57 -3.81
C VAL A 49 7.55 -7.69 -2.79
N LEU A 50 8.24 -6.63 -2.37
CA LEU A 50 7.69 -5.57 -1.54
C LEU A 50 7.29 -4.42 -2.46
N THR A 51 6.01 -4.10 -2.61
CA THR A 51 5.54 -2.99 -3.44
C THR A 51 4.72 -1.99 -2.65
N GLY A 52 4.74 -0.73 -3.09
CA GLY A 52 4.03 0.36 -2.43
C GLY A 52 4.82 1.65 -2.41
N SER A 53 4.42 2.56 -1.54
CA SER A 53 4.92 3.94 -1.51
C SER A 53 6.33 4.08 -0.89
N SER A 54 6.66 5.31 -0.46
CA SER A 54 7.95 5.64 0.13
C SER A 54 8.29 4.82 1.38
N SER A 55 7.32 4.38 2.16
CA SER A 55 7.56 3.53 3.34
C SER A 55 8.16 2.18 2.96
N ILE A 56 7.78 1.61 1.82
CA ILE A 56 8.44 0.42 1.28
C ILE A 56 9.78 0.78 0.67
N ARG A 57 9.84 1.82 -0.19
CA ARG A 57 11.09 2.22 -0.85
C ARG A 57 12.23 2.49 0.13
N MET A 58 11.91 3.08 1.28
CA MET A 58 12.88 3.47 2.30
C MET A 58 13.15 2.39 3.35
N TRP A 59 12.46 1.23 3.29
CA TRP A 59 12.69 0.14 4.23
C TRP A 59 14.09 -0.42 4.04
N PRO A 60 15.00 -0.25 5.04
CA PRO A 60 16.38 -0.61 4.87
C PRO A 60 16.59 -2.12 5.06
N ARG A 61 17.61 -2.66 4.40
CA ARG A 61 18.10 -4.03 4.61
C ARG A 61 17.02 -5.11 4.51
N THR A 62 16.07 -4.93 3.59
CA THR A 62 14.98 -5.91 3.38
C THR A 62 15.51 -7.28 2.98
N ASP A 63 16.63 -7.35 2.28
CA ASP A 63 17.40 -8.56 1.96
C ASP A 63 17.88 -9.32 3.21
N THR A 64 18.28 -8.60 4.25
CA THR A 64 18.69 -9.20 5.54
C THR A 64 17.48 -9.57 6.40
N VAL A 65 16.45 -8.72 6.42
CA VAL A 65 15.21 -8.95 7.18
C VAL A 65 14.50 -10.21 6.70
N PHE A 66 14.48 -10.46 5.40
CA PHE A 66 13.82 -11.57 4.75
C PHE A 66 14.81 -12.49 4.04
N SER A 67 15.89 -12.88 4.73
CA SER A 67 17.03 -13.59 4.14
C SER A 67 16.72 -14.98 3.58
N GLN A 68 15.53 -15.54 3.86
CA GLN A 68 15.03 -16.78 3.27
C GLN A 68 14.38 -16.58 1.90
N PHE A 69 14.33 -15.35 1.40
CA PHE A 69 13.74 -14.98 0.10
C PHE A 69 14.72 -14.26 -0.80
N ASP A 70 14.50 -14.36 -2.10
CA ASP A 70 15.07 -13.46 -3.10
C ASP A 70 14.23 -12.17 -3.13
N VAL A 71 14.70 -11.13 -2.44
CA VAL A 71 13.92 -9.93 -2.15
C VAL A 71 14.04 -8.88 -3.25
N VAL A 72 12.90 -8.42 -3.76
CA VAL A 72 12.79 -7.25 -4.65
C VAL A 72 12.04 -6.14 -3.93
N ASN A 73 12.74 -5.07 -3.54
CA ASN A 73 12.07 -3.86 -3.07
C ASN A 73 11.60 -3.04 -4.26
N ALA A 74 10.35 -3.23 -4.64
CA ALA A 74 9.65 -2.53 -5.71
C ALA A 74 8.89 -1.28 -5.23
N GLY A 75 9.22 -0.74 -4.05
CA GLY A 75 8.64 0.50 -3.53
C GLY A 75 9.01 1.72 -4.38
N PHE A 76 8.08 2.64 -4.57
CA PHE A 76 8.23 3.88 -5.32
C PHE A 76 7.56 5.06 -4.59
N GLY A 77 8.33 6.10 -4.30
CA GLY A 77 7.90 7.17 -3.40
C GLY A 77 6.73 7.99 -3.95
N GLY A 78 5.77 8.33 -3.07
CA GLY A 78 4.62 9.16 -3.42
C GLY A 78 3.50 8.44 -4.16
N SER A 79 3.56 7.11 -4.30
CA SER A 79 2.53 6.33 -4.99
C SER A 79 1.23 6.22 -4.21
N CYS A 80 0.15 6.04 -4.95
CA CYS A 80 -1.18 5.72 -4.50
C CYS A 80 -1.64 4.36 -5.07
N PHE A 81 -2.76 3.81 -4.59
CA PHE A 81 -3.35 2.60 -5.15
C PHE A 81 -3.59 2.70 -6.66
N SER A 82 -3.98 3.88 -7.18
CA SER A 82 -4.16 4.10 -8.61
C SER A 82 -2.86 3.98 -9.42
N ASP A 83 -1.72 4.41 -8.86
CA ASP A 83 -0.41 4.23 -9.50
C ASP A 83 0.01 2.77 -9.50
N LEU A 84 -0.15 2.07 -8.37
CA LEU A 84 0.13 0.63 -8.29
C LEU A 84 -0.75 -0.14 -9.26
N TRP A 85 -2.04 0.18 -9.36
CA TRP A 85 -2.96 -0.40 -10.32
C TRP A 85 -2.47 -0.21 -11.77
N ARG A 86 -2.06 1.00 -12.12
CA ARG A 86 -1.53 1.35 -13.45
C ARG A 86 -0.24 0.60 -13.78
N LEU A 87 0.64 0.42 -12.79
CA LEU A 87 1.96 -0.19 -12.95
C LEU A 87 2.02 -1.68 -12.59
N ARG A 88 0.90 -2.32 -12.23
CA ARG A 88 0.86 -3.70 -11.71
C ARG A 88 1.48 -4.72 -12.64
N ASP A 89 1.32 -4.57 -13.95
CA ASP A 89 1.94 -5.49 -14.92
C ASP A 89 3.47 -5.46 -14.82
N THR A 90 4.03 -4.29 -14.53
CA THR A 90 5.47 -4.07 -14.43
C THR A 90 6.01 -4.35 -13.03
N LEU A 91 5.32 -3.89 -11.98
CA LEU A 91 5.81 -3.95 -10.59
C LEU A 91 5.37 -5.20 -9.83
N ILE A 92 4.44 -5.98 -10.39
CA ILE A 92 3.95 -7.22 -9.75
C ILE A 92 4.12 -8.39 -10.73
N TYR A 93 3.36 -8.41 -11.82
CA TYR A 93 3.29 -9.59 -12.68
C TYR A 93 4.60 -9.92 -13.40
N ALA A 94 5.34 -8.91 -13.86
CA ALA A 94 6.64 -9.13 -14.49
C ALA A 94 7.70 -9.63 -13.49
N LEU A 95 7.53 -9.37 -12.20
CA LEU A 95 8.45 -9.79 -11.14
C LEU A 95 8.16 -11.21 -10.63
N ARG A 96 6.98 -11.78 -10.91
CA ARG A 96 6.57 -13.16 -10.55
C ARG A 96 6.81 -13.47 -9.06
N PRO A 97 6.13 -12.81 -8.12
CA PRO A 97 6.32 -13.05 -6.70
C PRO A 97 5.76 -14.40 -6.26
N ASP A 98 6.47 -15.11 -5.38
CA ASP A 98 5.90 -16.17 -4.54
C ASP A 98 5.21 -15.56 -3.31
N VAL A 99 5.74 -14.43 -2.84
CA VAL A 99 5.16 -13.61 -1.78
C VAL A 99 5.10 -12.16 -2.24
N LEU A 100 3.94 -11.53 -2.13
CA LEU A 100 3.70 -10.12 -2.47
C LEU A 100 3.27 -9.33 -1.24
N VAL A 101 4.02 -8.31 -0.88
CA VAL A 101 3.64 -7.34 0.16
C VAL A 101 3.22 -6.04 -0.49
N VAL A 102 2.05 -5.53 -0.14
CA VAL A 102 1.44 -4.30 -0.68
C VAL A 102 1.25 -3.26 0.43
N TYR A 103 1.77 -2.06 0.23
CA TYR A 103 1.57 -0.91 1.12
C TYR A 103 1.17 0.33 0.32
N GLU A 104 -0.11 0.67 0.30
CA GLU A 104 -0.68 1.87 -0.33
C GLU A 104 -1.83 2.43 0.51
N GLY A 105 -2.35 3.61 0.15
CA GLY A 105 -3.46 4.28 0.84
C GLY A 105 -3.03 5.50 1.65
N ASP A 106 -1.76 5.60 2.03
CA ASP A 106 -1.21 6.70 2.82
C ASP A 106 -1.21 8.02 2.01
N ASN A 107 -0.74 7.99 0.78
CA ASN A 107 -0.74 9.16 -0.10
C ASN A 107 -2.13 9.44 -0.67
N ASP A 108 -2.90 8.40 -0.97
CA ASP A 108 -4.31 8.53 -1.39
C ASP A 108 -5.09 9.43 -0.42
N LEU A 109 -5.02 9.15 0.88
CA LEU A 109 -5.68 9.97 1.91
C LEU A 109 -5.11 11.38 1.98
N SER A 110 -3.80 11.53 1.88
CA SER A 110 -3.14 12.83 1.90
C SER A 110 -3.54 13.71 0.72
N ASP A 111 -3.78 13.10 -0.44
CA ASP A 111 -4.20 13.75 -1.67
C ASP A 111 -5.73 13.95 -1.74
N GLY A 112 -6.45 13.54 -0.67
CA GLY A 112 -7.89 13.71 -0.54
C GLY A 112 -8.73 12.75 -1.37
N VAL A 113 -8.17 11.61 -1.79
CA VAL A 113 -8.92 10.57 -2.51
C VAL A 113 -9.99 9.99 -1.57
N PRO A 114 -11.25 9.90 -2.00
CA PRO A 114 -12.32 9.32 -1.18
C PRO A 114 -12.03 7.86 -0.80
N ILE A 115 -12.30 7.47 0.44
CA ILE A 115 -12.09 6.08 0.94
C ILE A 115 -12.74 5.05 0.01
N ALA A 116 -13.95 5.31 -0.48
CA ALA A 116 -14.66 4.38 -1.35
C ALA A 116 -13.91 4.12 -2.67
N GLU A 117 -13.23 5.12 -3.23
CA GLU A 117 -12.42 4.99 -4.44
C GLU A 117 -11.13 4.19 -4.16
N ILE A 118 -10.46 4.46 -3.04
CA ILE A 118 -9.27 3.70 -2.60
C ILE A 118 -9.63 2.22 -2.44
N VAL A 119 -10.73 1.94 -1.75
CA VAL A 119 -11.22 0.58 -1.48
C VAL A 119 -11.61 -0.14 -2.78
N ASP A 120 -12.25 0.55 -3.74
CA ASP A 120 -12.60 -0.03 -5.04
C ASP A 120 -11.34 -0.46 -5.81
N ILE A 121 -10.33 0.40 -5.90
CA ILE A 121 -9.08 0.08 -6.59
C ILE A 121 -8.34 -1.06 -5.88
N ALA A 122 -8.27 -1.03 -4.55
CA ALA A 122 -7.64 -2.09 -3.76
C ALA A 122 -8.36 -3.44 -3.97
N ASN A 123 -9.69 -3.46 -3.92
CA ASN A 123 -10.49 -4.66 -4.14
C ASN A 123 -10.28 -5.22 -5.56
N ARG A 124 -10.29 -4.37 -6.59
CA ARG A 124 -9.99 -4.78 -7.97
C ARG A 124 -8.59 -5.35 -8.13
N LEU A 125 -7.60 -4.79 -7.42
CA LEU A 125 -6.23 -5.32 -7.43
C LEU A 125 -6.20 -6.73 -6.83
N LEU A 126 -6.83 -6.96 -5.68
CA LEU A 126 -6.88 -8.27 -5.03
C LEU A 126 -7.65 -9.28 -5.87
N ASP A 127 -8.76 -8.89 -6.51
CA ASP A 127 -9.48 -9.72 -7.47
C ASP A 127 -8.60 -10.16 -8.66
N GLU A 128 -7.80 -9.26 -9.19
CA GLU A 128 -6.91 -9.59 -10.31
C GLU A 128 -5.74 -10.47 -9.86
N LEU A 129 -5.18 -10.20 -8.68
CA LEU A 129 -4.10 -11.00 -8.08
C LEU A 129 -4.55 -12.46 -7.88
N SER A 130 -5.72 -12.68 -7.29
CA SER A 130 -6.25 -14.04 -7.04
C SER A 130 -6.44 -14.85 -8.32
N ARG A 131 -6.73 -14.19 -9.45
CA ARG A 131 -6.88 -14.85 -10.76
C ARG A 131 -5.57 -15.08 -11.50
N ARG A 132 -4.65 -14.11 -11.43
CA ARG A 132 -3.40 -14.15 -12.23
C ARG A 132 -2.24 -14.77 -11.48
N LEU A 133 -2.27 -14.76 -10.15
CA LEU A 133 -1.23 -15.27 -9.25
C LEU A 133 -1.87 -16.10 -8.12
N PRO A 134 -2.58 -17.19 -8.44
CA PRO A 134 -3.35 -17.96 -7.44
C PRO A 134 -2.48 -18.63 -6.37
N ASP A 135 -1.19 -18.86 -6.67
CA ASP A 135 -0.25 -19.51 -5.76
C ASP A 135 0.63 -18.51 -4.98
N THR A 136 0.42 -17.19 -5.18
CA THR A 136 1.18 -16.14 -4.48
C THR A 136 0.55 -15.83 -3.14
N GLU A 137 1.35 -15.90 -2.08
CA GLU A 137 0.95 -15.40 -0.76
C GLU A 137 0.93 -13.87 -0.77
N VAL A 138 -0.22 -13.27 -0.50
CA VAL A 138 -0.39 -11.81 -0.51
C VAL A 138 -0.55 -11.27 0.89
N VAL A 139 0.22 -10.23 1.21
CA VAL A 139 0.16 -9.48 2.48
C VAL A 139 -0.19 -8.03 2.16
N VAL A 140 -1.25 -7.51 2.76
CA VAL A 140 -1.61 -6.09 2.70
C VAL A 140 -1.23 -5.44 4.03
N ILE A 141 -0.38 -4.41 3.96
CA ILE A 141 0.00 -3.62 5.15
C ILE A 141 -0.95 -2.43 5.29
N ALA A 142 -1.48 -2.24 6.48
CA ALA A 142 -2.28 -1.08 6.86
C ALA A 142 -1.49 0.23 6.64
N PRO A 143 -2.08 1.26 6.00
CA PRO A 143 -1.56 2.61 6.06
C PRO A 143 -1.23 3.03 7.50
N LYS A 144 0.03 3.43 7.73
CA LYS A 144 0.56 3.72 9.06
C LYS A 144 0.13 5.08 9.59
N ALA A 145 0.12 5.23 10.92
CA ALA A 145 0.07 6.54 11.54
C ALA A 145 1.33 7.38 11.24
N SER A 146 1.20 8.70 11.25
CA SER A 146 2.34 9.63 11.22
C SER A 146 1.98 10.96 11.86
N LEU A 147 2.98 11.66 12.43
CA LEU A 147 2.77 12.96 13.06
C LEU A 147 2.39 14.02 12.02
N ALA A 148 3.05 14.00 10.85
CA ALA A 148 2.78 14.94 9.76
C ALA A 148 1.33 14.87 9.25
N ARG A 149 0.69 13.70 9.37
CA ARG A 149 -0.68 13.44 8.93
C ARG A 149 -1.64 13.14 10.09
N GLY A 150 -1.29 13.54 11.32
CA GLY A 150 -2.08 13.29 12.53
C GLY A 150 -3.53 13.82 12.46
N HIS A 151 -3.76 14.89 11.67
CA HIS A 151 -5.09 15.43 11.41
C HIS A 151 -6.01 14.48 10.62
N LEU A 152 -5.45 13.45 9.96
CA LEU A 152 -6.18 12.42 9.21
C LEU A 152 -6.34 11.12 10.01
N ALA A 153 -5.96 11.06 11.29
CA ALA A 153 -5.92 9.82 12.06
C ALA A 153 -7.25 9.03 12.02
N SER A 154 -8.39 9.69 12.19
CA SER A 154 -9.71 9.04 12.10
C SER A 154 -10.02 8.50 10.70
N THR A 155 -9.55 9.19 9.65
CA THR A 155 -9.71 8.76 8.26
C THR A 155 -8.84 7.55 7.95
N TYR A 156 -7.61 7.51 8.50
CA TYR A 156 -6.75 6.31 8.42
C TYR A 156 -7.40 5.10 9.06
N LEU A 157 -7.95 5.23 10.27
CA LEU A 157 -8.63 4.13 10.95
C LEU A 157 -9.84 3.62 10.15
N ALA A 158 -10.62 4.53 9.55
CA ALA A 158 -11.75 4.16 8.71
C ALA A 158 -11.31 3.44 7.43
N LEU A 159 -10.25 3.91 6.76
CA LEU A 159 -9.67 3.23 5.60
C LEU A 159 -9.10 1.86 5.98
N ASN A 160 -8.32 1.78 7.05
CA ASN A 160 -7.69 0.54 7.51
C ASN A 160 -8.73 -0.54 7.79
N GLU A 161 -9.87 -0.18 8.41
CA GLU A 161 -10.96 -1.14 8.63
C GLU A 161 -11.56 -1.66 7.32
N GLN A 162 -11.77 -0.79 6.32
CA GLN A 162 -12.29 -1.21 5.02
C GLN A 162 -11.26 -2.10 4.27
N LEU A 163 -9.99 -1.73 4.27
CA LEU A 163 -8.92 -2.54 3.65
C LEU A 163 -8.77 -3.89 4.35
N ARG A 164 -8.88 -3.93 5.68
CA ARG A 164 -8.87 -5.18 6.45
C ARG A 164 -10.02 -6.11 6.05
N LEU A 165 -11.23 -5.56 5.89
CA LEU A 165 -12.40 -6.34 5.48
C LEU A 165 -12.23 -6.93 4.07
N ILE A 166 -11.72 -6.16 3.11
CA ILE A 166 -11.47 -6.71 1.77
C ILE A 166 -10.32 -7.73 1.78
N ALA A 167 -9.25 -7.51 2.56
CA ALA A 167 -8.18 -8.48 2.72
C ALA A 167 -8.72 -9.83 3.24
N MET A 168 -9.55 -9.80 4.29
CA MET A 168 -10.22 -10.99 4.82
C MET A 168 -11.12 -11.69 3.78
N ASN A 169 -11.91 -10.93 3.00
CA ASN A 169 -12.79 -11.48 1.98
C ASN A 169 -12.03 -12.17 0.85
N HIS A 170 -10.82 -11.71 0.54
CA HIS A 170 -9.93 -12.32 -0.45
C HIS A 170 -9.04 -13.42 0.12
N GLY A 171 -9.07 -13.66 1.46
CA GLY A 171 -8.21 -14.63 2.11
C GLY A 171 -6.74 -14.25 2.12
N VAL A 172 -6.40 -12.96 1.96
CA VAL A 172 -5.02 -12.45 2.01
C VAL A 172 -4.65 -12.00 3.42
N HIS A 173 -3.37 -12.01 3.72
CA HIS A 173 -2.87 -11.60 5.03
C HIS A 173 -3.01 -10.08 5.23
N TRP A 174 -3.45 -9.69 6.43
CA TRP A 174 -3.48 -8.31 6.88
C TRP A 174 -2.41 -8.08 7.93
N LEU A 175 -1.61 -7.03 7.77
CA LEU A 175 -0.55 -6.65 8.70
C LEU A 175 -0.76 -5.21 9.16
N ASP A 176 -0.92 -5.02 10.47
CA ASP A 176 -1.21 -3.71 11.06
C ASP A 176 -0.16 -3.34 12.10
N PHE A 177 0.46 -2.19 11.90
CA PHE A 177 1.47 -1.63 12.81
C PHE A 177 0.94 -0.48 13.68
N TRP A 178 -0.36 -0.16 13.60
CA TRP A 178 -0.93 1.01 14.28
C TRP A 178 -0.66 1.00 15.78
N ALA A 179 -0.95 -0.11 16.45
CA ALA A 179 -0.83 -0.23 17.90
C ALA A 179 0.61 -0.04 18.38
N VAL A 180 1.60 -0.64 17.70
CA VAL A 180 3.01 -0.58 18.11
C VAL A 180 3.67 0.78 17.83
N GLN A 181 3.02 1.63 17.04
CA GLN A 181 3.44 3.01 16.81
C GLN A 181 2.94 3.98 17.88
N HIS A 182 2.10 3.53 18.82
CA HIS A 182 1.59 4.34 19.92
C HIS A 182 2.12 3.86 21.26
N ASP A 183 2.29 4.79 22.20
CA ASP A 183 2.65 4.48 23.58
C ASP A 183 1.44 3.97 24.39
N ALA A 184 1.65 3.60 25.65
CA ALA A 184 0.62 3.13 26.55
C ALA A 184 -0.51 4.15 26.82
N ASN A 185 -0.29 5.43 26.54
CA ASN A 185 -1.27 6.49 26.67
C ASN A 185 -2.01 6.78 25.35
N GLY A 186 -1.70 6.03 24.29
CA GLY A 186 -2.26 6.22 22.96
C GLY A 186 -1.65 7.40 22.18
N LYS A 187 -0.52 7.94 22.63
CA LYS A 187 0.22 8.98 21.90
C LYS A 187 1.13 8.32 20.86
N LEU A 188 1.14 8.87 19.65
CA LEU A 188 2.06 8.41 18.60
C LEU A 188 3.52 8.67 19.03
N ARG A 189 4.36 7.66 18.88
CA ARG A 189 5.77 7.64 19.27
C ARG A 189 6.59 8.42 18.26
N ASP A 190 6.94 9.69 18.57
CA ASP A 190 7.67 10.60 17.71
C ASP A 190 9.11 10.14 17.43
N GLU A 191 9.72 9.42 18.36
CA GLU A 191 11.07 8.84 18.22
C GLU A 191 11.19 7.82 17.08
N LEU A 192 10.08 7.30 16.53
CA LEU A 192 10.08 6.33 15.43
C LEU A 192 10.22 6.98 14.05
N PHE A 193 10.17 8.30 13.96
CA PHE A 193 10.14 9.04 12.69
C PHE A 193 11.43 9.83 12.46
N ILE A 194 11.74 10.08 11.18
CA ILE A 194 12.77 11.05 10.81
C ILE A 194 12.22 12.48 10.97
N HIS A 195 13.05 13.48 10.70
CA HIS A 195 12.72 14.90 10.89
C HIS A 195 11.46 15.40 10.16
N ASP A 196 11.02 14.71 9.10
CA ASP A 196 9.81 15.06 8.36
C ASP A 196 8.52 14.58 9.04
N GLN A 197 8.64 13.83 10.14
CA GLN A 197 7.54 13.30 10.94
C GLN A 197 6.54 12.40 10.15
N LEU A 198 6.93 11.97 8.98
CA LEU A 198 6.16 11.11 8.08
C LEU A 198 6.83 9.74 7.90
N HIS A 199 8.12 9.74 7.57
CA HIS A 199 8.84 8.52 7.28
C HIS A 199 9.49 7.95 8.53
N LEU A 200 9.52 6.62 8.62
CA LEU A 200 10.16 5.92 9.73
C LEU A 200 11.67 6.07 9.67
N ASN A 201 12.30 6.13 10.84
CA ASN A 201 13.73 5.96 11.00
C ASN A 201 14.11 4.48 11.21
N ALA A 202 15.37 4.19 11.53
CA ALA A 202 15.85 2.82 11.73
C ALA A 202 15.12 2.11 12.89
N GLU A 203 14.81 2.81 13.98
CA GLU A 203 14.05 2.27 15.12
C GLU A 203 12.61 1.95 14.72
N GLY A 204 11.96 2.85 13.98
CA GLY A 204 10.61 2.63 13.47
C GLY A 204 10.50 1.38 12.59
N TYR A 205 11.49 1.15 11.72
CA TYR A 205 11.51 -0.09 10.93
C TYR A 205 11.86 -1.31 11.78
N SER A 206 12.65 -1.19 12.86
CA SER A 206 12.89 -2.30 13.79
C SER A 206 11.59 -2.73 14.48
N VAL A 207 10.79 -1.76 14.94
CA VAL A 207 9.46 -2.04 15.52
C VAL A 207 8.54 -2.72 14.51
N TRP A 208 8.58 -2.31 13.24
CA TRP A 208 7.83 -2.98 12.17
C TRP A 208 8.26 -4.44 11.95
N VAL A 209 9.57 -4.70 11.96
CA VAL A 209 10.11 -6.05 11.80
C VAL A 209 9.70 -6.97 12.96
N GLU A 210 9.76 -6.47 14.20
CA GLU A 210 9.33 -7.22 15.39
C GLU A 210 7.85 -7.58 15.32
N GLU A 211 7.01 -6.60 14.97
CA GLU A 211 5.56 -6.80 14.87
C GLU A 211 5.18 -7.69 13.69
N LEU A 212 5.87 -7.56 12.54
CA LEU A 212 5.71 -8.45 11.41
C LEU A 212 5.98 -9.91 11.79
N ARG A 213 7.08 -10.17 12.50
CA ARG A 213 7.42 -11.51 12.98
C ARG A 213 6.39 -12.07 13.95
N ARG A 214 5.81 -11.21 14.78
CA ARG A 214 4.75 -11.59 15.71
C ARG A 214 3.44 -11.95 15.00
N GLN A 215 3.03 -11.15 13.99
CA GLN A 215 1.77 -11.35 13.26
C GLN A 215 1.88 -12.43 12.18
N LEU A 216 3.02 -12.49 11.49
CA LEU A 216 3.28 -13.39 10.36
C LEU A 216 4.61 -14.16 10.59
N PRO A 217 4.64 -15.11 11.55
CA PRO A 217 5.87 -15.80 11.93
C PRO A 217 6.51 -16.59 10.78
N TRP A 218 5.75 -16.98 9.77
CA TRP A 218 6.27 -17.66 8.58
C TRP A 218 7.17 -16.76 7.69
N LEU A 219 7.13 -15.43 7.87
CA LEU A 219 8.06 -14.47 7.26
C LEU A 219 9.34 -14.27 8.08
N ASP A 220 9.47 -14.88 9.25
CA ASP A 220 10.70 -14.82 10.05
C ASP A 220 11.68 -15.92 9.61
N PRO A 221 12.91 -15.59 9.18
CA PRO A 221 13.91 -16.58 8.78
C PRO A 221 14.34 -17.52 9.92
N ASN A 222 14.05 -17.16 11.18
CA ASN A 222 14.41 -17.95 12.35
C ASN A 222 13.31 -18.96 12.76
N VAL A 223 12.13 -18.93 12.16
CA VAL A 223 11.03 -19.86 12.40
C VAL A 223 11.06 -20.94 11.32
N ARG A 224 11.28 -22.19 11.73
CA ARG A 224 11.26 -23.39 10.88
C ARG A 224 10.01 -24.21 11.16
#